data_30131563c16b16ed02a781209604b18f
#
_entry.id   30131563c16b16ed02a781209604b18f
#
_cell.length_a   1.000
_cell.length_b   1.000
_cell.length_c   1.000
_cell.angle_alpha   90.00
_cell.angle_beta   90.00
_cell.angle_gamma   90.00
#
_symmetry.space_group_name_H-M   'P 1'
#
loop_
_entity.id
_entity.type
_entity.pdbx_description
1 polymer ?
#
loop_
_entity_poly.entity_id
_entity_poly.type
_entity_poly.pdbx_seq_one_letter_code
_entity_poly.pdbx_strand_id
1 'polypeptide(L)'
;MDMSFFLGVLLAFAVVVILLKTARVVPQREQFVIERLGKYAKTLDAGFHILVPFVDVVAYKHTLKEQTVDVPSQSCITKDNISVEIDGVIYLQVNDARAASYGIQDYMFATSQLAQTTLRSEIGKIELDRTFEERET
;
A
#
# COMPACT_ATOMS: atom_id res chain seq x y z
N MET A 1 2.02 38.63 -39.05
CA MET A 1 1.62 37.37 -38.41
C MET A 1 0.41 37.71 -37.51
N ASP A 2 -0.70 37.10 -37.85
CA ASP A 2 -1.98 37.52 -37.28
C ASP A 2 -2.13 37.02 -35.84
N MET A 3 -2.63 37.87 -35.01
CA MET A 3 -2.94 37.57 -33.60
C MET A 3 -3.77 36.28 -33.48
N SER A 4 -4.66 36.07 -34.44
CA SER A 4 -5.52 34.90 -34.50
C SER A 4 -4.74 33.60 -34.72
N PHE A 5 -3.66 33.65 -35.53
CA PHE A 5 -2.80 32.48 -35.73
C PHE A 5 -2.06 32.10 -34.45
N PHE A 6 -1.54 33.10 -33.73
CA PHE A 6 -0.84 32.88 -32.48
C PHE A 6 -1.77 32.31 -31.42
N LEU A 7 -3.00 32.82 -31.34
CA LEU A 7 -4.00 32.31 -30.42
C LEU A 7 -4.39 30.87 -30.74
N GLY A 8 -4.52 30.54 -32.02
CA GLY A 8 -4.81 29.16 -32.46
C GLY A 8 -3.74 28.17 -32.06
N VAL A 9 -2.45 28.54 -32.26
CA VAL A 9 -1.31 27.70 -31.88
C VAL A 9 -1.26 27.50 -30.38
N LEU A 10 -1.51 28.55 -29.62
CA LEU A 10 -1.53 28.47 -28.17
C LEU A 10 -2.65 27.54 -27.68
N LEU A 11 -3.82 27.63 -28.28
CA LEU A 11 -4.97 26.80 -27.94
C LEU A 11 -4.73 25.34 -28.30
N ALA A 12 -4.13 25.06 -29.48
CA ALA A 12 -3.76 23.70 -29.87
C ALA A 12 -2.73 23.10 -28.94
N PHE A 13 -1.73 23.90 -28.52
CA PHE A 13 -0.74 23.45 -27.54
C PHE A 13 -1.37 23.12 -26.19
N ALA A 14 -2.30 23.94 -25.71
CA ALA A 14 -3.03 23.72 -24.47
C ALA A 14 -3.83 22.41 -24.53
N VAL A 15 -4.51 22.14 -25.63
CA VAL A 15 -5.27 20.90 -25.82
C VAL A 15 -4.35 19.69 -25.79
N VAL A 16 -3.20 19.74 -26.45
CA VAL A 16 -2.22 18.64 -26.45
C VAL A 16 -1.70 18.37 -25.03
N VAL A 17 -1.38 19.41 -24.29
CA VAL A 17 -0.91 19.27 -22.90
C VAL A 17 -1.99 18.64 -22.01
N ILE A 18 -3.24 19.05 -22.18
CA ILE A 18 -4.37 18.48 -21.41
C ILE A 18 -4.55 17.00 -21.75
N LEU A 19 -4.48 16.63 -23.04
CA LEU A 19 -4.59 15.23 -23.46
C LEU A 19 -3.47 14.37 -22.89
N LEU A 20 -2.23 14.88 -22.87
CA LEU A 20 -1.09 14.16 -22.30
C LEU A 20 -1.22 13.97 -20.78
N LYS A 21 -1.78 14.95 -20.08
CA LYS A 21 -2.02 14.86 -18.64
C LYS A 21 -3.20 13.96 -18.31
N THR A 22 -4.11 13.78 -19.24
CA THR A 22 -5.29 12.93 -19.07
C THR A 22 -4.93 11.45 -19.07
N ALA A 23 -3.92 11.08 -19.87
CA ALA A 23 -3.48 9.68 -19.99
C ALA A 23 -2.62 9.27 -18.80
N ARG A 24 -2.94 8.13 -18.23
CA ARG A 24 -2.16 7.51 -17.14
C ARG A 24 -1.91 6.05 -17.46
N VAL A 25 -0.69 5.60 -17.21
CA VAL A 25 -0.30 4.20 -17.36
C VAL A 25 -0.02 3.65 -15.98
N VAL A 26 -0.69 2.56 -15.63
CA VAL A 26 -0.50 1.87 -14.35
C VAL A 26 0.36 0.64 -14.61
N PRO A 27 1.53 0.52 -13.96
CA PRO A 27 2.39 -0.66 -14.12
C PRO A 27 1.71 -1.94 -13.64
N GLN A 28 2.23 -3.09 -14.07
CA GLN A 28 1.75 -4.39 -13.62
C GLN A 28 1.95 -4.54 -12.12
N ARG A 29 0.98 -5.16 -11.47
CA ARG A 29 1.00 -5.43 -10.02
C ARG A 29 0.92 -4.17 -9.17
N GLU A 30 0.35 -3.09 -9.73
CA GLU A 30 0.06 -1.87 -8.99
C GLU A 30 -1.39 -1.46 -9.20
N GLN A 31 -1.94 -0.73 -8.24
CA GLN A 31 -3.25 -0.11 -8.34
C GLN A 31 -3.16 1.34 -7.83
N PHE A 32 -3.81 2.23 -8.55
CA PHE A 32 -3.89 3.64 -8.19
C PHE A 32 -5.31 3.97 -7.75
N VAL A 33 -5.44 4.61 -6.61
CA VAL A 33 -6.72 5.09 -6.10
C VAL A 33 -6.92 6.53 -6.56
N ILE A 34 -8.00 6.77 -7.28
CA ILE A 34 -8.32 8.07 -7.87
C ILE A 34 -9.41 8.74 -7.06
N GLU A 35 -9.15 9.97 -6.67
CA GLU A 35 -10.13 10.84 -6.02
C GLU A 35 -10.57 11.93 -6.99
N ARG A 36 -11.85 12.22 -6.96
CA ARG A 36 -12.45 13.31 -7.74
C ARG A 36 -13.04 14.31 -6.78
N LEU A 37 -12.46 15.53 -6.75
CA LEU A 37 -12.89 16.60 -5.85
C LEU A 37 -12.92 16.17 -4.37
N GLY A 38 -11.90 15.40 -3.96
CA GLY A 38 -11.77 14.93 -2.59
C GLY A 38 -12.53 13.68 -2.23
N LYS A 39 -13.25 13.09 -3.19
CA LYS A 39 -14.00 11.84 -2.98
C LYS A 39 -13.43 10.71 -3.82
N TYR A 40 -13.48 9.50 -3.27
CA TYR A 40 -13.13 8.32 -4.02
C TYR A 40 -13.98 8.19 -5.29
N ALA A 41 -13.33 8.07 -6.43
CA ALA A 41 -13.99 7.90 -7.71
C ALA A 41 -13.86 6.47 -8.23
N LYS A 42 -12.62 5.97 -8.32
CA LYS A 42 -12.36 4.64 -8.86
C LYS A 42 -10.94 4.18 -8.49
N THR A 43 -10.70 2.89 -8.67
CA THR A 43 -9.38 2.27 -8.56
C THR A 43 -8.93 1.85 -9.95
N LEU A 44 -7.71 2.23 -10.34
CA LEU A 44 -7.13 1.88 -11.63
C LEU A 44 -6.26 0.64 -11.51
N ASP A 45 -6.60 -0.39 -12.29
CA ASP A 45 -5.77 -1.57 -12.44
C ASP A 45 -4.64 -1.34 -13.43
N ALA A 46 -3.74 -2.31 -13.58
CA ALA A 46 -2.64 -2.22 -14.54
C ALA A 46 -3.17 -1.98 -15.97
N GLY A 47 -2.52 -1.08 -16.70
CA GLY A 47 -2.87 -0.75 -18.05
C GLY A 47 -2.98 0.74 -18.31
N PHE A 48 -3.56 1.08 -19.46
CA PHE A 48 -3.76 2.46 -19.87
C PHE A 48 -5.13 2.96 -19.41
N HIS A 49 -5.15 4.14 -18.79
CA HIS A 49 -6.38 4.77 -18.31
C HIS A 49 -6.43 6.24 -18.68
N ILE A 50 -7.64 6.74 -18.84
CA ILE A 50 -7.89 8.14 -19.13
C ILE A 50 -8.57 8.77 -17.91
N LEU A 51 -8.00 9.87 -17.43
CA LEU A 51 -8.51 10.62 -16.29
C LEU A 51 -8.88 12.04 -16.70
N VAL A 52 -9.88 12.62 -16.03
CA VAL A 52 -10.24 14.01 -16.25
C VAL A 52 -9.17 14.90 -15.60
N PRO A 53 -8.46 15.76 -16.37
CA PRO A 53 -7.47 16.66 -15.79
C PRO A 53 -8.14 17.67 -14.86
N PHE A 54 -7.39 18.12 -13.84
CA PHE A 54 -7.82 19.08 -12.81
C PHE A 54 -8.85 18.54 -11.80
N VAL A 55 -9.66 17.55 -12.16
CA VAL A 55 -10.70 16.97 -11.31
C VAL A 55 -10.24 15.66 -10.69
N ASP A 56 -9.70 14.77 -11.50
CA ASP A 56 -9.22 13.47 -11.07
C ASP A 56 -7.76 13.55 -10.62
N VAL A 57 -7.48 13.06 -9.42
CA VAL A 57 -6.14 13.07 -8.82
C VAL A 57 -5.79 11.67 -8.37
N VAL A 58 -4.54 11.25 -8.61
CA VAL A 58 -4.02 10.01 -8.05
C VAL A 58 -3.70 10.27 -6.57
N ALA A 59 -4.61 9.85 -5.70
CA ALA A 59 -4.48 10.09 -4.26
C ALA A 59 -3.54 9.10 -3.60
N TYR A 60 -3.62 7.82 -4.00
CA TYR A 60 -2.82 6.74 -3.43
C TYR A 60 -2.34 5.79 -4.51
N LYS A 61 -1.15 5.25 -4.31
CA LYS A 61 -0.57 4.21 -5.15
C LYS A 61 -0.20 3.02 -4.27
N HIS A 62 -0.66 1.85 -4.64
CA HIS A 62 -0.36 0.63 -3.90
C HIS A 62 0.23 -0.43 -4.81
N THR A 63 1.21 -1.16 -4.30
CA THR A 63 1.75 -2.33 -4.98
C THR A 63 0.95 -3.56 -4.55
N LEU A 64 0.61 -4.42 -5.51
CA LEU A 64 -0.06 -5.69 -5.25
C LEU A 64 0.95 -6.83 -5.04
N LYS A 65 2.23 -6.52 -5.12
CA LYS A 65 3.28 -7.49 -4.85
C LYS A 65 3.33 -7.83 -3.37
N GLU A 66 3.70 -9.04 -3.07
CA GLU A 66 3.95 -9.45 -1.70
C GLU A 66 5.09 -8.62 -1.11
N GLN A 67 4.87 -8.08 0.07
CA GLN A 67 5.82 -7.24 0.78
C GLN A 67 6.25 -7.93 2.07
N THR A 68 7.48 -7.68 2.48
CA THR A 68 8.00 -8.18 3.75
C THR A 68 8.11 -7.04 4.75
N VAL A 69 7.70 -7.31 5.98
CA VAL A 69 7.82 -6.37 7.09
C VAL A 69 8.52 -7.07 8.24
N ASP A 70 9.62 -6.48 8.70
CA ASP A 70 10.34 -7.01 9.84
C ASP A 70 9.58 -6.70 11.13
N VAL A 71 9.36 -7.72 11.95
CA VAL A 71 8.83 -7.56 13.30
C VAL A 71 10.03 -7.34 14.22
N PRO A 72 10.10 -6.18 14.93
CA PRO A 72 11.23 -5.91 15.81
C PRO A 72 11.36 -6.98 16.90
N SER A 73 12.59 -7.25 17.31
CA SER A 73 12.88 -8.13 18.44
C SER A 73 12.14 -7.65 19.68
N GLN A 74 11.54 -8.58 20.39
CA GLN A 74 10.84 -8.29 21.64
C GLN A 74 11.08 -9.38 22.65
N SER A 75 11.12 -9.01 23.91
CA SER A 75 11.24 -9.94 25.02
C SER A 75 9.84 -10.47 25.39
N CYS A 76 9.72 -11.78 25.45
CA CYS A 76 8.49 -12.46 25.86
C CYS A 76 8.78 -13.41 26.99
N ILE A 77 7.76 -13.69 27.81
CA ILE A 77 7.87 -14.66 28.91
C ILE A 77 7.04 -15.87 28.52
N THR A 78 7.66 -17.05 28.55
CA THR A 78 6.98 -18.31 28.28
C THR A 78 6.14 -18.74 29.48
N LYS A 79 5.34 -19.79 29.29
CA LYS A 79 4.54 -20.37 30.36
C LYS A 79 5.39 -20.86 31.53
N ASP A 80 6.63 -21.31 31.26
CA ASP A 80 7.59 -21.75 32.26
C ASP A 80 8.28 -20.59 33.00
N ASN A 81 7.86 -19.35 32.74
CA ASN A 81 8.44 -18.13 33.31
C ASN A 81 9.88 -17.88 32.88
N ILE A 82 10.21 -18.26 31.63
CA ILE A 82 11.54 -18.05 31.03
C ILE A 82 11.42 -16.87 30.06
N SER A 83 12.34 -15.90 30.18
CA SER A 83 12.43 -14.78 29.26
C SER A 83 13.10 -15.21 27.96
N VAL A 84 12.46 -14.94 26.83
CA VAL A 84 12.98 -15.25 25.49
C VAL A 84 12.88 -14.00 24.63
N GLU A 85 13.83 -13.85 23.70
CA GLU A 85 13.82 -12.77 22.72
C GLU A 85 13.35 -13.34 21.38
N ILE A 86 12.36 -12.69 20.78
CA ILE A 86 11.71 -13.19 19.57
C ILE A 86 11.66 -12.08 18.52
N ASP A 87 11.95 -12.45 17.29
CA ASP A 87 11.78 -11.61 16.12
C ASP A 87 11.15 -12.42 14.99
N GLY A 88 10.82 -11.76 13.90
CA GLY A 88 10.22 -12.45 12.76
C GLY A 88 10.06 -11.54 11.56
N VAL A 89 9.56 -12.12 10.49
CA VAL A 89 9.25 -11.42 9.24
C VAL A 89 7.82 -11.73 8.86
N ILE A 90 7.07 -10.70 8.49
CA ILE A 90 5.71 -10.85 8.01
C ILE A 90 5.70 -10.66 6.50
N TYR A 91 4.95 -11.51 5.81
CA TYR A 91 4.65 -11.33 4.39
C TYR A 91 3.23 -10.82 4.28
N LEU A 92 3.04 -9.73 3.56
CA LEU A 92 1.72 -9.16 3.35
C LEU A 92 1.52 -8.75 1.90
N GLN A 93 0.28 -8.73 1.46
CA GLN A 93 -0.10 -8.33 0.12
C GLN A 93 -1.38 -7.50 0.17
N VAL A 94 -1.39 -6.39 -0.55
CA VAL A 94 -2.60 -5.57 -0.69
C VAL A 94 -3.49 -6.22 -1.76
N ASN A 95 -4.70 -6.62 -1.39
CA ASN A 95 -5.68 -7.18 -2.31
C ASN A 95 -6.67 -6.13 -2.79
N ASP A 96 -6.97 -5.13 -1.96
CA ASP A 96 -7.91 -4.07 -2.26
C ASP A 96 -7.26 -2.72 -1.90
N ALA A 97 -6.87 -1.98 -2.93
CA ALA A 97 -6.21 -0.68 -2.77
C ALA A 97 -7.11 0.34 -2.06
N ARG A 98 -8.42 0.29 -2.30
CA ARG A 98 -9.38 1.18 -1.64
C ARG A 98 -9.40 0.94 -0.13
N ALA A 99 -9.49 -0.30 0.29
CA ALA A 99 -9.48 -0.66 1.71
C ALA A 99 -8.15 -0.29 2.37
N ALA A 100 -7.02 -0.50 1.69
CA ALA A 100 -5.70 -0.14 2.18
C ALA A 100 -5.53 1.38 2.32
N SER A 101 -6.19 2.17 1.45
CA SER A 101 -6.11 3.64 1.48
C SER A 101 -6.99 4.26 2.55
N TYR A 102 -8.19 3.76 2.73
CA TYR A 102 -9.22 4.42 3.56
C TYR A 102 -9.58 3.65 4.83
N GLY A 103 -9.35 2.34 4.86
CA GLY A 103 -9.72 1.50 6.00
C GLY A 103 -8.81 1.68 7.19
N ILE A 104 -7.49 1.78 6.97
CA ILE A 104 -6.48 1.94 8.00
C ILE A 104 -5.49 3.00 7.55
N GLN A 105 -5.11 3.91 8.42
CA GLN A 105 -4.20 4.99 8.10
C GLN A 105 -2.81 4.50 7.67
N ASP A 106 -2.28 3.49 8.36
CA ASP A 106 -1.00 2.87 8.04
C ASP A 106 -1.12 1.37 8.22
N TYR A 107 -1.42 0.66 7.13
CA TYR A 107 -1.65 -0.78 7.20
C TYR A 107 -0.37 -1.56 7.53
N MET A 108 0.80 -1.07 7.15
CA MET A 108 2.07 -1.73 7.46
C MET A 108 2.37 -1.66 8.95
N PHE A 109 2.19 -0.49 9.55
CA PHE A 109 2.35 -0.31 10.99
C PHE A 109 1.33 -1.12 11.79
N ALA A 110 0.06 -1.07 11.39
CA ALA A 110 -1.00 -1.81 12.06
C ALA A 110 -0.76 -3.32 12.01
N THR A 111 -0.33 -3.84 10.87
CA THR A 111 -0.01 -5.27 10.70
C THR A 111 1.17 -5.66 11.57
N SER A 112 2.21 -4.85 11.61
CA SER A 112 3.39 -5.08 12.45
C SER A 112 3.01 -5.13 13.95
N GLN A 113 2.19 -4.19 14.41
CA GLN A 113 1.72 -4.16 15.80
C GLN A 113 0.87 -5.38 16.14
N LEU A 114 -0.02 -5.78 15.24
CA LEU A 114 -0.85 -6.96 15.43
C LEU A 114 0.01 -8.23 15.52
N ALA A 115 1.01 -8.34 14.67
CA ALA A 115 1.94 -9.47 14.68
C ALA A 115 2.73 -9.55 15.98
N GLN A 116 3.25 -8.41 16.47
CA GLN A 116 3.96 -8.36 17.75
C GLN A 116 3.07 -8.82 18.89
N THR A 117 1.83 -8.35 18.94
CA THR A 117 0.88 -8.72 19.98
C THR A 117 0.53 -10.20 19.91
N THR A 118 0.30 -10.73 18.70
CA THR A 118 -0.03 -12.13 18.49
C THR A 118 1.14 -13.03 18.90
N LEU A 119 2.36 -12.69 18.51
CA LEU A 119 3.55 -13.45 18.88
C LEU A 119 3.72 -13.50 20.41
N ARG A 120 3.59 -12.36 21.07
CA ARG A 120 3.69 -12.28 22.53
C ARG A 120 2.64 -13.16 23.21
N SER A 121 1.40 -13.12 22.70
CA SER A 121 0.30 -13.92 23.22
C SER A 121 0.54 -15.41 23.04
N GLU A 122 0.97 -15.83 21.84
CA GLU A 122 1.21 -17.23 21.53
C GLU A 122 2.41 -17.80 22.32
N ILE A 123 3.49 -17.03 22.42
CA ILE A 123 4.68 -17.45 23.19
C ILE A 123 4.35 -17.57 24.67
N GLY A 124 3.48 -16.70 25.20
CA GLY A 124 3.04 -16.81 26.60
C GLY A 124 2.25 -18.06 26.90
N LYS A 125 1.72 -18.75 25.90
CA LYS A 125 0.94 -20.00 26.04
C LYS A 125 1.77 -21.26 25.91
N ILE A 126 2.98 -21.19 25.38
CA ILE A 126 3.80 -22.37 25.10
C ILE A 126 4.99 -22.46 26.05
N GLU A 127 5.50 -23.67 26.20
CA GLU A 127 6.69 -23.97 26.98
C GLU A 127 7.93 -23.83 26.07
N LEU A 128 9.08 -23.50 26.68
CA LEU A 128 10.30 -23.27 25.93
C LEU A 128 10.71 -24.50 25.09
N ASP A 129 10.55 -25.70 25.64
CA ASP A 129 10.86 -26.94 24.94
C ASP A 129 10.05 -27.10 23.65
N ARG A 130 8.77 -26.78 23.71
CA ARG A 130 7.89 -26.79 22.54
C ARG A 130 8.29 -25.76 21.50
N THR A 131 8.76 -24.61 21.92
CA THR A 131 9.23 -23.58 21.01
C THR A 131 10.39 -24.09 20.13
N PHE A 132 11.31 -24.84 20.72
CA PHE A 132 12.42 -25.44 19.96
C PHE A 132 11.92 -26.55 19.02
N GLU A 133 10.97 -27.36 19.42
CA GLU A 133 10.39 -28.41 18.56
C GLU A 133 9.66 -27.80 17.35
N GLU A 134 8.86 -26.78 17.57
CA GLU A 134 8.11 -26.10 16.52
C GLU A 134 9.03 -25.38 15.53
N ARG A 135 10.20 -24.94 15.97
CA ARG A 135 11.16 -24.26 15.12
C ARG A 135 11.83 -25.21 14.13
N GLU A 136 11.96 -26.48 14.45
CA GLU A 136 12.57 -27.50 13.59
C GLU A 136 11.59 -28.05 12.54
N THR A 137 10.31 -27.83 12.72
CA THR A 137 9.28 -28.24 11.78
C THR A 137 8.89 -27.10 10.83
#